data_16d02faf72ee7c5a06f5df9f14cc23b7
#
_entry.id   16d02faf72ee7c5a06f5df9f14cc23b7
#
_cell.length_a   1.000
_cell.length_b   1.000
_cell.length_c   1.000
_cell.angle_alpha   90.00
_cell.angle_beta   90.00
_cell.angle_gamma   90.00
#
_symmetry.space_group_name_H-M   'P 1'
#
loop_
_entity.id
_entity.type
_entity.pdbx_description
1 polymer ?
#
loop_
_entity_poly.entity_id
_entity_poly.type
_entity_poly.pdbx_seq_one_letter_code
_entity_poly.pdbx_strand_id
1 'polypeptide(L)'
;MSMDKVDWKSNDQLAVGKGATVQEFMAVVGADKLAIDVAPWGEGHLRVNGHEIAHLKDAKDRRQAFRELKKIAEHYLQVKAAPFEKGGNSVKLPAVKAKLLEGKKGLIVGIANDQSIAWGCAKAFRALGAELAVTYLNDKAKKFVDPLARALEAPIVMPLDVRVAGQMEAVFEKIGKAWGTLDFLVHSIAFSPKEALQGRVVDVSRDGFATTLDVSCWTFIRMAHLAEPLMRKGGTLFTMTYYGSQMVVKNYNIMGVAKAALESAVRYMAAELGPKGIRVHAISPGPLATRAASGIPEFDALLDKAKAKAPTRSLVSIDDVGVATAFLAHDAARLITGETLYIDGGYHIMD
;
A
#
# COMPACT_ATOMS: atom_id res chain seq x y z
N MET A 1 -15.02 -22.48 -10.90
CA MET A 1 -16.47 -22.54 -11.14
C MET A 1 -16.73 -21.77 -12.43
N SER A 2 -17.27 -22.42 -13.48
CA SER A 2 -17.55 -21.74 -14.76
C SER A 2 -18.63 -20.68 -14.53
N MET A 3 -18.38 -19.45 -14.96
CA MET A 3 -19.27 -18.28 -14.74
C MET A 3 -20.54 -18.29 -15.61
N ASP A 4 -20.78 -19.33 -16.38
CA ASP A 4 -21.95 -19.46 -17.25
C ASP A 4 -23.27 -19.74 -16.51
N LYS A 5 -23.28 -19.68 -15.17
CA LYS A 5 -24.44 -20.04 -14.33
C LYS A 5 -24.74 -19.06 -13.20
N VAL A 6 -24.60 -17.76 -13.41
CA VAL A 6 -25.22 -16.81 -12.46
C VAL A 6 -26.70 -16.76 -12.80
N ASP A 7 -27.52 -17.34 -11.95
CA ASP A 7 -28.98 -17.38 -12.11
C ASP A 7 -29.59 -16.05 -11.67
N TRP A 8 -29.87 -15.18 -12.63
CA TRP A 8 -30.50 -13.88 -12.40
C TRP A 8 -32.02 -14.05 -12.36
N LYS A 9 -32.61 -13.84 -11.20
CA LYS A 9 -34.07 -13.82 -11.03
C LYS A 9 -34.60 -12.42 -11.22
N SER A 10 -35.56 -12.25 -12.12
CA SER A 10 -36.28 -10.98 -12.27
C SER A 10 -37.34 -10.86 -11.19
N ASN A 11 -37.41 -9.69 -10.56
CA ASN A 11 -38.48 -9.30 -9.67
C ASN A 11 -39.20 -8.12 -10.35
N ASP A 12 -40.40 -8.40 -10.90
CA ASP A 12 -41.21 -7.37 -11.53
C ASP A 12 -41.90 -6.56 -10.44
N GLN A 13 -41.61 -5.26 -10.35
CA GLN A 13 -42.33 -4.21 -9.64
C GLN A 13 -41.54 -3.43 -8.58
N LEU A 14 -40.99 -2.32 -9.01
CA LEU A 14 -40.95 -1.10 -8.20
C LEU A 14 -41.58 0.02 -9.05
N ALA A 15 -42.75 0.52 -8.65
CA ALA A 15 -43.45 1.62 -9.30
C ALA A 15 -42.69 2.94 -9.03
N VAL A 16 -42.09 3.51 -10.05
CA VAL A 16 -41.53 4.87 -10.01
C VAL A 16 -42.53 5.83 -10.68
N GLY A 17 -42.87 6.93 -10.03
CA GLY A 17 -43.90 7.87 -10.44
C GLY A 17 -43.90 8.20 -11.95
N LYS A 18 -45.13 8.18 -12.54
CA LYS A 18 -45.53 8.30 -13.94
C LYS A 18 -45.80 7.00 -14.70
N GLY A 19 -46.10 5.89 -14.01
CA GLY A 19 -46.59 4.66 -14.69
C GLY A 19 -45.52 3.82 -15.36
N ALA A 20 -44.25 4.12 -15.15
CA ALA A 20 -43.13 3.30 -15.61
C ALA A 20 -42.62 2.41 -14.47
N THR A 21 -42.43 1.12 -14.72
CA THR A 21 -41.86 0.15 -13.78
C THR A 21 -40.36 -0.06 -14.04
N VAL A 22 -39.55 0.07 -13.01
CA VAL A 22 -38.14 -0.37 -13.00
C VAL A 22 -38.14 -1.89 -12.85
N GLN A 23 -37.39 -2.57 -13.70
CA GLN A 23 -37.18 -3.99 -13.58
C GLN A 23 -35.93 -4.29 -12.77
N GLU A 24 -36.09 -5.02 -11.68
CA GLU A 24 -34.97 -5.44 -10.83
C GLU A 24 -34.61 -6.90 -11.15
N PHE A 25 -33.31 -7.15 -11.28
CA PHE A 25 -32.74 -8.49 -11.42
C PHE A 25 -31.82 -8.75 -10.23
N MET A 26 -32.05 -9.84 -9.53
CA MET A 26 -31.25 -10.22 -8.36
C MET A 26 -30.53 -11.53 -8.58
N ALA A 27 -29.32 -11.64 -8.07
CA ALA A 27 -28.56 -12.88 -8.00
C ALA A 27 -27.80 -12.96 -6.66
N VAL A 28 -27.58 -14.17 -6.18
CA VAL A 28 -26.75 -14.44 -5.01
C VAL A 28 -25.57 -15.32 -5.44
N VAL A 29 -24.35 -14.84 -5.23
CA VAL A 29 -23.12 -15.54 -5.56
C VAL A 29 -22.21 -15.60 -4.35
N GLY A 30 -22.13 -16.75 -3.71
CA GLY A 30 -21.47 -16.91 -2.42
C GLY A 30 -22.18 -16.10 -1.33
N ALA A 31 -21.48 -15.16 -0.70
CA ALA A 31 -22.02 -14.26 0.32
C ALA A 31 -22.57 -12.94 -0.26
N ASP A 32 -22.40 -12.69 -1.55
CA ASP A 32 -22.79 -11.42 -2.18
C ASP A 32 -24.19 -11.48 -2.76
N LYS A 33 -24.99 -10.46 -2.44
CA LYS A 33 -26.28 -10.17 -3.05
C LYS A 33 -26.07 -9.09 -4.12
N LEU A 34 -26.33 -9.45 -5.39
CA LEU A 34 -26.24 -8.53 -6.52
C LEU A 34 -27.66 -8.12 -6.95
N ALA A 35 -27.85 -6.85 -7.23
CA ALA A 35 -29.08 -6.32 -7.80
C ALA A 35 -28.75 -5.41 -9.00
N ILE A 36 -29.48 -5.60 -10.11
CA ILE A 36 -29.43 -4.72 -11.28
C ILE A 36 -30.83 -4.16 -11.48
N ASP A 37 -30.96 -2.85 -11.31
CA ASP A 37 -32.19 -2.13 -11.56
C ASP A 37 -32.10 -1.45 -12.94
N VAL A 38 -33.11 -1.62 -13.79
CA VAL A 38 -33.13 -1.01 -15.12
C VAL A 38 -34.47 -0.34 -15.41
N ALA A 39 -34.40 0.93 -15.76
CA ALA A 39 -35.54 1.74 -16.19
C ALA A 39 -35.87 1.52 -17.67
N PRO A 40 -37.13 1.74 -18.10
CA PRO A 40 -37.54 1.59 -19.51
C PRO A 40 -36.74 2.43 -20.49
N TRP A 41 -36.22 3.60 -20.04
CA TRP A 41 -35.46 4.54 -20.87
C TRP A 41 -33.96 4.26 -20.95
N GLY A 42 -33.48 3.12 -20.40
CA GLY A 42 -32.07 2.71 -20.54
C GLY A 42 -31.15 3.14 -19.41
N GLU A 43 -31.65 3.79 -18.36
CA GLU A 43 -30.88 4.05 -17.15
C GLU A 43 -30.88 2.81 -16.25
N GLY A 44 -29.74 2.51 -15.61
CA GLY A 44 -29.67 1.35 -14.74
C GLY A 44 -28.54 1.44 -13.70
N HIS A 45 -28.71 0.69 -12.63
CA HIS A 45 -27.80 0.66 -11.48
C HIS A 45 -27.43 -0.77 -11.15
N LEU A 46 -26.17 -1.02 -10.84
CA LEU A 46 -25.68 -2.26 -10.28
C LEU A 46 -25.31 -2.02 -8.80
N ARG A 47 -25.92 -2.81 -7.91
CA ARG A 47 -25.61 -2.79 -6.47
C ARG A 47 -25.07 -4.15 -6.03
N VAL A 48 -24.13 -4.11 -5.09
CA VAL A 48 -23.63 -5.30 -4.38
C VAL A 48 -23.82 -5.08 -2.90
N ASN A 49 -24.54 -5.99 -2.24
CA ASN A 49 -24.89 -5.89 -0.81
C ASN A 49 -25.54 -4.54 -0.45
N GLY A 50 -26.36 -3.99 -1.36
CA GLY A 50 -27.05 -2.71 -1.19
C GLY A 50 -26.22 -1.47 -1.59
N HIS A 51 -24.92 -1.59 -1.85
CA HIS A 51 -24.07 -0.48 -2.28
C HIS A 51 -23.99 -0.40 -3.81
N GLU A 52 -24.23 0.80 -4.36
CA GLU A 52 -24.11 1.02 -5.80
C GLU A 52 -22.63 0.98 -6.20
N ILE A 53 -22.34 0.15 -7.23
CA ILE A 53 -20.98 0.00 -7.79
C ILE A 53 -20.89 0.40 -9.25
N ALA A 54 -22.01 0.53 -9.96
CA ALA A 54 -22.06 1.06 -11.31
C ALA A 54 -23.41 1.71 -11.61
N HIS A 55 -23.36 2.80 -12.39
CA HIS A 55 -24.51 3.53 -12.89
C HIS A 55 -24.34 3.74 -14.40
N LEU A 56 -25.34 3.34 -15.18
CA LEU A 56 -25.37 3.49 -16.63
C LEU A 56 -26.51 4.46 -17.02
N LYS A 57 -26.18 5.54 -17.77
CA LYS A 57 -27.14 6.61 -18.11
C LYS A 57 -27.60 6.57 -19.57
N ASP A 58 -26.78 6.05 -20.48
CA ASP A 58 -26.91 6.28 -21.93
C ASP A 58 -27.20 5.01 -22.75
N ALA A 59 -27.79 3.97 -22.15
CA ALA A 59 -28.20 2.81 -22.92
C ALA A 59 -29.44 3.11 -23.79
N LYS A 60 -29.48 2.56 -24.97
CA LYS A 60 -30.60 2.78 -25.93
C LYS A 60 -31.92 2.24 -25.40
N ASP A 61 -31.88 1.20 -24.62
CA ASP A 61 -33.05 0.55 -24.02
C ASP A 61 -32.67 -0.28 -22.78
N ARG A 62 -33.69 -0.75 -22.05
CA ARG A 62 -33.57 -1.59 -20.86
C ARG A 62 -32.71 -2.85 -21.09
N ARG A 63 -32.81 -3.48 -22.27
CA ARG A 63 -32.07 -4.73 -22.56
C ARG A 63 -30.58 -4.47 -22.72
N GLN A 64 -30.22 -3.33 -23.31
CA GLN A 64 -28.83 -2.91 -23.42
C GLN A 64 -28.27 -2.57 -22.04
N ALA A 65 -29.00 -1.79 -21.23
CA ALA A 65 -28.59 -1.43 -19.86
C ALA A 65 -28.33 -2.69 -19.01
N PHE A 66 -29.24 -3.65 -19.04
CA PHE A 66 -29.05 -4.91 -18.32
C PHE A 66 -27.83 -5.69 -18.77
N ARG A 67 -27.60 -5.80 -20.09
CA ARG A 67 -26.43 -6.52 -20.62
C ARG A 67 -25.11 -5.89 -20.21
N GLU A 68 -25.03 -4.56 -20.23
CA GLU A 68 -23.79 -3.87 -19.87
C GLU A 68 -23.53 -3.96 -18.35
N LEU A 69 -24.55 -3.76 -17.52
CA LEU A 69 -24.44 -3.90 -16.07
C LEU A 69 -24.15 -5.34 -15.64
N LYS A 70 -24.72 -6.33 -16.36
CA LYS A 70 -24.41 -7.75 -16.14
C LYS A 70 -22.93 -8.05 -16.43
N LYS A 71 -22.34 -7.50 -17.50
CA LYS A 71 -20.89 -7.65 -17.78
C LYS A 71 -20.03 -7.06 -16.69
N ILE A 72 -20.43 -5.88 -16.16
CA ILE A 72 -19.73 -5.25 -15.03
C ILE A 72 -19.84 -6.13 -13.77
N ALA A 73 -21.01 -6.69 -13.50
CA ALA A 73 -21.23 -7.60 -12.37
C ALA A 73 -20.38 -8.88 -12.51
N GLU A 74 -20.34 -9.47 -13.70
CA GLU A 74 -19.52 -10.65 -14.00
C GLU A 74 -18.03 -10.35 -13.84
N HIS A 75 -17.58 -9.19 -14.32
CA HIS A 75 -16.20 -8.75 -14.12
C HIS A 75 -15.87 -8.52 -12.63
N TYR A 76 -16.78 -7.86 -11.89
CA TYR A 76 -16.65 -7.67 -10.44
C TYR A 76 -16.53 -9.01 -9.71
N LEU A 77 -17.37 -9.99 -10.07
CA LEU A 77 -17.31 -11.34 -9.50
C LEU A 77 -16.04 -12.09 -9.91
N GLN A 78 -15.53 -11.89 -11.14
CA GLN A 78 -14.25 -12.46 -11.57
C GLN A 78 -13.08 -11.90 -10.77
N VAL A 79 -13.05 -10.58 -10.53
CA VAL A 79 -12.03 -9.92 -9.74
C VAL A 79 -12.13 -10.34 -8.27
N LYS A 80 -13.36 -10.50 -7.74
CA LYS A 80 -13.61 -10.92 -6.36
C LYS A 80 -13.49 -12.43 -6.15
N ALA A 81 -13.84 -13.22 -7.16
CA ALA A 81 -13.73 -14.69 -7.17
C ALA A 81 -12.35 -15.20 -7.64
N ALA A 82 -11.37 -14.32 -7.87
CA ALA A 82 -9.98 -14.75 -7.88
C ALA A 82 -9.69 -15.39 -6.51
N PRO A 83 -9.54 -16.70 -6.42
CA PRO A 83 -9.82 -17.41 -5.18
C PRO A 83 -8.77 -17.08 -4.13
N PHE A 84 -9.23 -16.59 -2.99
CA PHE A 84 -8.68 -17.04 -1.73
C PHE A 84 -9.09 -18.52 -1.59
N GLU A 85 -8.32 -19.41 -2.13
CA GLU A 85 -8.49 -20.82 -1.85
C GLU A 85 -8.27 -21.03 -0.36
N LYS A 86 -9.35 -21.40 0.33
CA LYS A 86 -9.27 -22.01 1.65
C LYS A 86 -8.50 -23.32 1.50
N GLY A 87 -7.22 -23.31 1.83
CA GLY A 87 -6.39 -24.50 1.79
C GLY A 87 -5.09 -24.30 1.02
N GLY A 88 -4.16 -23.53 1.57
CA GLY A 88 -2.84 -23.26 1.02
C GLY A 88 -2.70 -21.81 0.58
N ASN A 89 -1.96 -21.02 1.37
CA ASN A 89 -1.71 -19.60 1.18
C ASN A 89 -0.96 -19.31 -0.14
N SER A 90 -1.59 -19.39 -1.30
CA SER A 90 -1.00 -18.87 -2.53
C SER A 90 -1.43 -17.42 -2.73
N VAL A 91 -0.66 -16.51 -2.17
CA VAL A 91 -0.77 -15.08 -2.49
C VAL A 91 -0.40 -14.91 -3.97
N LYS A 92 -1.38 -14.57 -4.83
CA LYS A 92 -1.10 -14.32 -6.24
C LYS A 92 -0.55 -12.91 -6.43
N LEU A 93 0.64 -12.82 -6.99
CA LEU A 93 1.18 -11.56 -7.51
C LEU A 93 0.39 -11.11 -8.75
N PRO A 94 0.40 -9.80 -9.10
CA PRO A 94 -0.23 -9.31 -10.32
C PRO A 94 0.16 -10.15 -11.54
N ALA A 95 -0.81 -10.50 -12.38
CA ALA A 95 -0.61 -11.37 -13.55
C ALA A 95 0.26 -10.72 -14.65
N VAL A 96 0.26 -9.38 -14.71
CA VAL A 96 1.08 -8.63 -15.68
C VAL A 96 2.43 -8.36 -15.06
N LYS A 97 3.49 -8.95 -15.63
CA LYS A 97 4.89 -8.70 -15.27
C LYS A 97 5.48 -7.77 -16.33
N ALA A 98 5.62 -6.49 -16.00
CA ALA A 98 6.50 -5.60 -16.76
C ALA A 98 7.95 -5.84 -16.29
N LYS A 99 8.90 -5.90 -17.23
CA LYS A 99 10.31 -6.20 -16.90
C LYS A 99 11.14 -4.96 -16.53
N LEU A 100 10.52 -3.91 -16.01
CA LEU A 100 11.18 -2.62 -15.73
C LEU A 100 12.31 -2.72 -14.69
N LEU A 101 12.20 -3.68 -13.76
CA LEU A 101 13.19 -3.91 -12.70
C LEU A 101 13.84 -5.29 -12.81
N GLU A 102 13.82 -5.92 -14.00
CA GLU A 102 14.47 -7.22 -14.21
C GLU A 102 15.96 -7.13 -13.89
N GLY A 103 16.45 -8.09 -13.09
CA GLY A 103 17.84 -8.12 -12.63
C GLY A 103 18.18 -7.18 -11.48
N LYS A 104 17.28 -6.26 -11.09
CA LYS A 104 17.46 -5.42 -9.91
C LYS A 104 17.25 -6.23 -8.63
N LYS A 105 18.03 -5.93 -7.60
CA LYS A 105 18.04 -6.61 -6.29
C LYS A 105 17.73 -5.62 -5.19
N GLY A 106 16.74 -5.93 -4.35
CA GLY A 106 16.29 -4.99 -3.34
C GLY A 106 16.00 -5.59 -1.98
N LEU A 107 16.19 -4.77 -0.95
CA LEU A 107 15.85 -5.10 0.43
C LEU A 107 14.55 -4.40 0.82
N ILE A 108 13.57 -5.18 1.30
CA ILE A 108 12.31 -4.68 1.84
C ILE A 108 12.28 -4.91 3.35
N VAL A 109 12.21 -3.82 4.11
CA VAL A 109 12.14 -3.84 5.57
C VAL A 109 10.78 -3.33 6.02
N GLY A 110 10.11 -4.10 6.92
CA GLY A 110 8.87 -3.67 7.56
C GLY A 110 7.63 -4.45 7.15
N ILE A 111 7.76 -5.60 6.49
CA ILE A 111 6.62 -6.50 6.28
C ILE A 111 6.25 -7.12 7.63
N ALA A 112 5.04 -6.83 8.10
CA ALA A 112 4.47 -7.43 9.31
C ALA A 112 3.34 -8.43 8.98
N ASN A 113 2.58 -8.15 7.92
CA ASN A 113 1.50 -8.96 7.37
C ASN A 113 1.16 -8.48 5.94
N ASP A 114 0.12 -9.04 5.35
CA ASP A 114 -0.42 -8.72 4.01
C ASP A 114 -1.08 -7.33 3.88
N GLN A 115 -1.24 -6.60 4.96
CA GLN A 115 -1.74 -5.21 4.97
C GLN A 115 -0.63 -4.17 5.15
N SER A 116 0.62 -4.60 5.23
CA SER A 116 1.76 -3.69 5.38
C SER A 116 2.03 -2.91 4.10
N ILE A 117 2.37 -1.63 4.20
CA ILE A 117 2.84 -0.82 3.05
C ILE A 117 4.04 -1.51 2.39
N ALA A 118 4.98 -2.03 3.20
CA ALA A 118 6.11 -2.81 2.70
C ALA A 118 5.70 -4.01 1.85
N TRP A 119 4.57 -4.66 2.16
CA TRP A 119 4.03 -5.74 1.34
C TRP A 119 3.52 -5.24 -0.01
N GLY A 120 2.78 -4.12 -0.05
CA GLY A 120 2.37 -3.47 -1.31
C GLY A 120 3.57 -3.13 -2.18
N CYS A 121 4.63 -2.55 -1.59
CA CYS A 121 5.89 -2.30 -2.29
C CYS A 121 6.52 -3.60 -2.80
N ALA A 122 6.67 -4.62 -1.94
CA ALA A 122 7.29 -5.89 -2.33
C ALA A 122 6.58 -6.56 -3.52
N LYS A 123 5.24 -6.58 -3.52
CA LYS A 123 4.45 -7.08 -4.66
C LYS A 123 4.76 -6.33 -5.95
N ALA A 124 4.76 -5.00 -5.90
CA ALA A 124 5.00 -4.16 -7.07
C ALA A 124 6.42 -4.35 -7.62
N PHE A 125 7.43 -4.32 -6.76
CA PHE A 125 8.82 -4.54 -7.17
C PHE A 125 9.00 -5.94 -7.78
N ARG A 126 8.43 -6.98 -7.16
CA ARG A 126 8.50 -8.35 -7.69
C ARG A 126 7.76 -8.50 -9.03
N ALA A 127 6.60 -7.88 -9.16
CA ALA A 127 5.83 -7.89 -10.41
C ALA A 127 6.59 -7.23 -11.57
N LEU A 128 7.42 -6.22 -11.28
CA LEU A 128 8.30 -5.55 -12.24
C LEU A 128 9.61 -6.31 -12.51
N GLY A 129 9.83 -7.47 -11.88
CA GLY A 129 10.94 -8.37 -12.18
C GLY A 129 12.10 -8.33 -11.18
N ALA A 130 12.02 -7.54 -10.11
CA ALA A 130 13.09 -7.48 -9.11
C ALA A 130 13.19 -8.76 -8.26
N GLU A 131 14.41 -9.09 -7.83
CA GLU A 131 14.70 -10.10 -6.79
C GLU A 131 14.73 -9.41 -5.42
N LEU A 132 14.09 -10.01 -4.41
CA LEU A 132 13.87 -9.35 -3.13
C LEU A 132 14.51 -10.10 -1.96
N ALA A 133 15.18 -9.37 -1.07
CA ALA A 133 15.43 -9.76 0.30
C ALA A 133 14.34 -9.16 1.19
N VAL A 134 13.81 -9.93 2.13
CA VAL A 134 12.78 -9.47 3.07
C VAL A 134 13.18 -9.74 4.51
N THR A 135 12.69 -8.93 5.43
CA THR A 135 12.94 -9.11 6.86
C THR A 135 11.65 -9.25 7.64
N TYR A 136 11.74 -9.89 8.80
CA TYR A 136 10.66 -9.98 9.77
C TYR A 136 11.18 -9.57 11.15
N LEU A 137 10.31 -8.96 11.98
CA LEU A 137 10.71 -8.39 13.27
C LEU A 137 11.17 -9.45 14.29
N ASN A 138 10.42 -10.54 14.41
CA ASN A 138 10.62 -11.61 15.41
C ASN A 138 9.86 -12.87 15.02
N ASP A 139 9.97 -13.95 15.80
CA ASP A 139 9.33 -15.24 15.51
C ASP A 139 7.79 -15.16 15.45
N LYS A 140 7.18 -14.24 16.18
CA LYS A 140 5.71 -14.02 16.07
C LYS A 140 5.35 -13.44 14.71
N ALA A 141 6.13 -12.47 14.23
CA ALA A 141 5.92 -11.87 12.91
C ALA A 141 6.28 -12.83 11.78
N LYS A 142 7.30 -13.68 11.98
CA LYS A 142 7.76 -14.68 11.01
C LYS A 142 6.62 -15.51 10.43
N LYS A 143 5.68 -15.96 11.28
CA LYS A 143 4.52 -16.77 10.87
C LYS A 143 3.64 -16.10 9.81
N PHE A 144 3.57 -14.76 9.82
CA PHE A 144 2.83 -13.97 8.85
C PHE A 144 3.67 -13.59 7.63
N VAL A 145 4.99 -13.43 7.81
CA VAL A 145 5.91 -13.01 6.74
C VAL A 145 6.35 -14.19 5.86
N ASP A 146 6.56 -15.38 6.42
CA ASP A 146 7.02 -16.54 5.65
C ASP A 146 6.13 -16.91 4.45
N PRO A 147 4.79 -16.91 4.54
CA PRO A 147 3.95 -17.16 3.38
C PRO A 147 4.12 -16.07 2.29
N LEU A 148 4.27 -14.82 2.72
CA LEU A 148 4.46 -13.67 1.83
C LEU A 148 5.84 -13.73 1.16
N ALA A 149 6.89 -14.05 1.89
CA ALA A 149 8.24 -14.21 1.37
C ALA A 149 8.32 -15.36 0.32
N ARG A 150 7.59 -16.46 0.56
CA ARG A 150 7.46 -17.54 -0.44
C ARG A 150 6.74 -17.08 -1.70
N ALA A 151 5.66 -16.30 -1.56
CA ALA A 151 4.94 -15.76 -2.70
C ALA A 151 5.79 -14.78 -3.55
N LEU A 152 6.72 -14.08 -2.91
CA LEU A 152 7.72 -13.23 -3.58
C LEU A 152 8.88 -14.04 -4.19
N GLU A 153 8.97 -15.33 -3.91
CA GLU A 153 10.16 -16.14 -4.22
C GLU A 153 11.44 -15.49 -3.68
N ALA A 154 11.36 -14.90 -2.46
CA ALA A 154 12.47 -14.17 -1.87
C ALA A 154 13.59 -15.12 -1.43
N PRO A 155 14.79 -15.05 -2.00
CA PRO A 155 15.91 -15.94 -1.66
C PRO A 155 16.56 -15.61 -0.31
N ILE A 156 16.31 -14.43 0.22
CA ILE A 156 16.86 -13.97 1.50
C ILE A 156 15.70 -13.56 2.40
N VAL A 157 15.54 -14.25 3.53
CA VAL A 157 14.54 -13.94 4.56
C VAL A 157 15.24 -13.96 5.91
N MET A 158 15.29 -12.81 6.61
CA MET A 158 16.07 -12.66 7.83
C MET A 158 15.31 -11.96 8.97
N PRO A 159 15.61 -12.28 10.23
CA PRO A 159 15.14 -11.47 11.35
C PRO A 159 15.80 -10.09 11.34
N LEU A 160 15.02 -9.06 11.70
CA LEU A 160 15.53 -7.71 11.89
C LEU A 160 14.68 -6.96 12.91
N ASP A 161 15.14 -6.92 14.16
CA ASP A 161 14.77 -5.90 15.12
C ASP A 161 15.89 -4.85 15.16
N VAL A 162 15.60 -3.66 14.67
CA VAL A 162 16.59 -2.58 14.56
C VAL A 162 17.13 -2.10 15.91
N ARG A 163 16.50 -2.48 17.02
CA ARG A 163 16.95 -2.20 18.40
C ARG A 163 17.95 -3.22 18.90
N VAL A 164 18.14 -4.34 18.18
CA VAL A 164 19.12 -5.37 18.53
C VAL A 164 20.40 -5.11 17.78
N ALA A 165 21.46 -4.84 18.54
CA ALA A 165 22.79 -4.56 17.98
C ALA A 165 23.28 -5.68 17.07
N GLY A 166 23.82 -5.32 15.90
CA GLY A 166 24.38 -6.23 14.91
C GLY A 166 23.38 -6.85 13.95
N GLN A 167 22.05 -6.75 14.21
CA GLN A 167 21.07 -7.33 13.28
C GLN A 167 20.98 -6.58 11.94
N MET A 168 21.10 -5.25 11.93
CA MET A 168 21.15 -4.50 10.68
C MET A 168 22.39 -4.92 9.88
N GLU A 169 23.55 -4.93 10.49
CA GLU A 169 24.82 -5.31 9.88
C GLU A 169 24.75 -6.73 9.29
N ALA A 170 24.20 -7.70 10.03
CA ALA A 170 24.05 -9.08 9.58
C ALA A 170 23.17 -9.21 8.31
N VAL A 171 22.11 -8.40 8.17
CA VAL A 171 21.28 -8.37 6.97
C VAL A 171 22.08 -7.90 5.76
N PHE A 172 22.79 -6.78 5.89
CA PHE A 172 23.60 -6.23 4.79
C PHE A 172 24.82 -7.12 4.45
N GLU A 173 25.45 -7.75 5.44
CA GLU A 173 26.49 -8.75 5.23
C GLU A 173 25.95 -9.95 4.43
N LYS A 174 24.77 -10.46 4.79
CA LYS A 174 24.12 -11.55 4.04
C LYS A 174 23.84 -11.18 2.60
N ILE A 175 23.32 -9.95 2.36
CA ILE A 175 23.08 -9.42 1.02
C ILE A 175 24.41 -9.31 0.24
N GLY A 176 25.44 -8.76 0.86
CA GLY A 176 26.77 -8.64 0.25
C GLY A 176 27.36 -9.99 -0.15
N LYS A 177 27.24 -11.00 0.72
CA LYS A 177 27.72 -12.37 0.43
C LYS A 177 26.90 -13.07 -0.66
N ALA A 178 25.59 -12.88 -0.68
CA ALA A 178 24.71 -13.60 -1.60
C ALA A 178 24.62 -12.92 -2.97
N TRP A 179 24.62 -11.59 -3.02
CA TRP A 179 24.37 -10.83 -4.25
C TRP A 179 25.55 -9.95 -4.70
N GLY A 180 26.38 -9.53 -3.77
CA GLY A 180 27.48 -8.57 -4.05
C GLY A 180 27.03 -7.16 -4.41
N THR A 181 25.71 -6.93 -4.54
CA THR A 181 25.11 -5.66 -4.94
C THR A 181 23.75 -5.47 -4.31
N LEU A 182 23.29 -4.21 -4.23
CA LEU A 182 21.95 -3.82 -3.85
C LEU A 182 21.52 -2.65 -4.75
N ASP A 183 20.37 -2.74 -5.40
CA ASP A 183 19.85 -1.68 -6.29
C ASP A 183 18.83 -0.77 -5.60
N PHE A 184 18.12 -1.28 -4.60
CA PHE A 184 17.18 -0.46 -3.81
C PHE A 184 16.95 -1.00 -2.40
N LEU A 185 16.54 -0.08 -1.53
CA LEU A 185 16.15 -0.35 -0.15
C LEU A 185 14.79 0.32 0.11
N VAL A 186 13.83 -0.41 0.66
CA VAL A 186 12.58 0.13 1.20
C VAL A 186 12.59 0.00 2.73
N HIS A 187 12.74 1.12 3.41
CA HIS A 187 12.63 1.24 4.86
C HIS A 187 11.20 1.65 5.22
N SER A 188 10.40 0.68 5.70
CA SER A 188 8.99 0.88 6.04
C SER A 188 8.72 0.49 7.49
N ILE A 189 9.52 1.03 8.41
CA ILE A 189 9.40 0.84 9.85
C ILE A 189 9.28 2.17 10.58
N ALA A 190 8.52 2.18 11.66
CA ALA A 190 8.44 3.26 12.62
C ALA A 190 7.96 2.70 13.96
N PHE A 191 8.37 3.32 15.05
CA PHE A 191 7.92 2.96 16.38
C PHE A 191 7.98 4.18 17.30
N SER A 192 7.02 4.27 18.20
CA SER A 192 7.04 5.17 19.34
C SER A 192 6.43 4.44 20.54
N PRO A 193 6.96 4.60 21.75
CA PRO A 193 6.29 4.16 22.97
C PRO A 193 4.88 4.75 23.05
N LYS A 194 3.92 3.98 23.57
CA LYS A 194 2.50 4.37 23.59
C LYS A 194 2.28 5.71 24.30
N GLU A 195 2.93 5.92 25.44
CA GLU A 195 2.88 7.14 26.24
C GLU A 195 3.43 8.36 25.50
N ALA A 196 4.47 8.18 24.68
CA ALA A 196 5.03 9.24 23.86
C ALA A 196 4.13 9.54 22.64
N LEU A 197 3.51 8.51 22.04
CA LEU A 197 2.62 8.67 20.88
C LEU A 197 1.28 9.33 21.28
N GLN A 198 0.71 8.95 22.43
CA GLN A 198 -0.61 9.43 22.87
C GLN A 198 -0.55 10.68 23.75
N GLY A 199 0.63 11.04 24.26
CA GLY A 199 0.86 12.22 25.09
C GLY A 199 0.98 13.52 24.28
N ARG A 200 0.95 14.67 24.98
CA ARG A 200 1.29 15.95 24.37
C ARG A 200 2.79 15.99 24.05
N VAL A 201 3.15 16.63 22.94
CA VAL A 201 4.56 16.73 22.52
C VAL A 201 5.42 17.41 23.58
N VAL A 202 4.89 18.42 24.28
CA VAL A 202 5.61 19.16 25.33
C VAL A 202 5.89 18.34 26.59
N ASP A 203 5.18 17.24 26.79
CA ASP A 203 5.30 16.35 27.94
C ASP A 203 6.11 15.08 27.63
N VAL A 204 6.61 14.94 26.40
CA VAL A 204 7.35 13.73 25.99
C VAL A 204 8.63 13.59 26.83
N SER A 205 8.86 12.37 27.34
CA SER A 205 10.09 12.08 28.05
C SER A 205 11.29 12.02 27.09
N ARG A 206 12.50 12.28 27.64
CA ARG A 206 13.74 12.14 26.85
C ARG A 206 13.88 10.77 26.21
N ASP A 207 13.55 9.71 26.93
CA ASP A 207 13.65 8.32 26.45
C ASP A 207 12.58 8.01 25.39
N GLY A 208 11.35 8.51 25.57
CA GLY A 208 10.29 8.39 24.57
C GLY A 208 10.64 9.12 23.27
N PHE A 209 11.18 10.33 23.38
CA PHE A 209 11.71 11.10 22.26
C PHE A 209 12.85 10.35 21.56
N ALA A 210 13.88 9.94 22.31
CA ALA A 210 15.06 9.24 21.79
C ALA A 210 14.66 7.94 21.07
N THR A 211 13.82 7.09 21.69
CA THR A 211 13.35 5.83 21.08
C THR A 211 12.58 6.08 19.80
N THR A 212 11.72 7.10 19.77
CA THR A 212 10.92 7.42 18.57
C THR A 212 11.81 7.86 17.42
N LEU A 213 12.77 8.76 17.66
CA LEU A 213 13.71 9.23 16.64
C LEU A 213 14.68 8.14 16.20
N ASP A 214 15.18 7.34 17.14
CA ASP A 214 16.09 6.22 16.86
C ASP A 214 15.46 5.25 15.86
N VAL A 215 14.31 4.66 16.21
CA VAL A 215 13.68 3.65 15.36
C VAL A 215 13.09 4.24 14.07
N SER A 216 12.51 5.45 14.12
CA SER A 216 11.73 5.98 13.00
C SER A 216 12.53 6.89 12.05
N CYS A 217 13.74 7.30 12.42
CA CYS A 217 14.58 8.18 11.60
C CYS A 217 16.01 7.65 11.50
N TRP A 218 16.74 7.47 12.61
CA TRP A 218 18.15 7.11 12.58
C TRP A 218 18.41 5.76 11.91
N THR A 219 17.52 4.78 12.10
CA THR A 219 17.68 3.47 11.47
C THR A 219 17.69 3.55 9.93
N PHE A 220 16.96 4.49 9.31
CA PHE A 220 17.05 4.72 7.87
C PHE A 220 18.40 5.27 7.47
N ILE A 221 18.95 6.23 8.22
CA ILE A 221 20.30 6.78 8.00
C ILE A 221 21.35 5.66 8.14
N ARG A 222 21.22 4.83 9.19
CA ARG A 222 22.13 3.69 9.40
C ARG A 222 22.05 2.67 8.26
N MET A 223 20.85 2.32 7.82
CA MET A 223 20.67 1.41 6.69
C MET A 223 21.22 1.99 5.38
N ALA A 224 21.09 3.30 5.15
CA ALA A 224 21.70 3.97 3.99
C ALA A 224 23.23 3.83 4.00
N HIS A 225 23.86 4.03 5.16
CA HIS A 225 25.31 3.82 5.33
C HIS A 225 25.73 2.37 5.04
N LEU A 226 24.96 1.38 5.48
CA LEU A 226 25.23 -0.03 5.23
C LEU A 226 24.95 -0.44 3.77
N ALA A 227 23.99 0.21 3.12
CA ALA A 227 23.65 -0.04 1.72
C ALA A 227 24.65 0.55 0.73
N GLU A 228 25.21 1.72 1.03
CA GLU A 228 26.09 2.49 0.15
C GLU A 228 27.23 1.65 -0.46
N PRO A 229 28.01 0.84 0.29
CA PRO A 229 29.08 0.01 -0.27
C PRO A 229 28.59 -1.06 -1.27
N LEU A 230 27.31 -1.43 -1.20
CA LEU A 230 26.65 -2.41 -2.08
C LEU A 230 26.02 -1.74 -3.31
N MET A 231 25.83 -0.41 -3.30
CA MET A 231 25.21 0.37 -4.38
C MET A 231 26.25 1.00 -5.32
N ARG A 232 27.25 0.24 -5.73
CA ARG A 232 28.39 0.74 -6.51
C ARG A 232 28.05 1.27 -7.90
N LYS A 233 26.88 0.90 -8.44
CA LYS A 233 26.34 1.36 -9.73
C LYS A 233 25.19 2.36 -9.56
N GLY A 234 25.12 2.99 -8.40
CA GLY A 234 23.96 3.75 -7.99
C GLY A 234 22.86 2.85 -7.40
N GLY A 235 21.71 3.45 -7.09
CA GLY A 235 20.60 2.75 -6.49
C GLY A 235 19.54 3.72 -5.97
N THR A 236 18.57 3.20 -5.22
CA THR A 236 17.51 4.06 -4.66
C THR A 236 17.14 3.63 -3.24
N LEU A 237 17.11 4.59 -2.34
CA LEU A 237 16.72 4.43 -0.96
C LEU A 237 15.34 5.05 -0.74
N PHE A 238 14.41 4.29 -0.20
CA PHE A 238 13.05 4.73 0.10
C PHE A 238 12.76 4.63 1.58
N THR A 239 12.07 5.64 2.12
CA THR A 239 11.49 5.56 3.46
C THR A 239 10.04 6.00 3.44
N MET A 240 9.24 5.50 4.40
CA MET A 240 7.83 5.87 4.54
C MET A 240 7.69 7.02 5.52
N THR A 241 7.13 8.13 5.05
CA THR A 241 6.76 9.28 5.87
C THR A 241 5.24 9.45 5.93
N TYR A 242 4.79 10.54 6.47
CA TYR A 242 3.37 10.88 6.51
C TYR A 242 3.21 12.41 6.60
N TYR A 243 2.17 12.91 6.01
CA TYR A 243 1.74 14.31 6.00
C TYR A 243 1.80 15.01 7.39
N GLY A 244 1.68 14.26 8.49
CA GLY A 244 1.88 14.74 9.83
C GLY A 244 3.29 15.31 10.14
N SER A 245 4.25 15.21 9.23
CA SER A 245 5.54 15.90 9.26
C SER A 245 5.41 17.40 9.03
N GLN A 246 4.40 17.83 8.28
CA GLN A 246 4.19 19.22 7.87
C GLN A 246 2.95 19.85 8.50
N MET A 247 1.91 19.04 8.73
CA MET A 247 0.65 19.49 9.29
C MET A 247 0.35 18.78 10.60
N VAL A 248 -0.35 19.44 11.51
CA VAL A 248 -0.76 18.83 12.76
C VAL A 248 -1.87 17.81 12.49
N VAL A 249 -1.58 16.53 12.71
CA VAL A 249 -2.57 15.46 12.68
C VAL A 249 -2.88 15.03 14.12
N LYS A 250 -4.16 15.04 14.48
CA LYS A 250 -4.63 14.63 15.81
C LYS A 250 -4.11 13.24 16.16
N ASN A 251 -3.59 13.05 17.36
CA ASN A 251 -3.06 11.79 17.89
C ASN A 251 -1.79 11.26 17.18
N TYR A 252 -1.14 12.06 16.31
CA TYR A 252 0.12 11.68 15.68
C TYR A 252 1.36 12.20 16.44
N ASN A 253 1.22 13.30 17.13
CA ASN A 253 2.11 13.86 18.16
C ASN A 253 3.62 13.75 17.84
N ILE A 254 4.41 13.10 18.71
CA ILE A 254 5.87 12.98 18.55
C ILE A 254 6.28 12.27 17.25
N MET A 255 5.43 11.43 16.69
CA MET A 255 5.69 10.79 15.41
C MET A 255 5.76 11.83 14.26
N GLY A 256 4.98 12.92 14.32
CA GLY A 256 5.08 14.02 13.37
C GLY A 256 6.47 14.65 13.37
N VAL A 257 7.04 14.89 14.57
CA VAL A 257 8.42 15.38 14.74
C VAL A 257 9.43 14.41 14.14
N ALA A 258 9.28 13.10 14.40
CA ALA A 258 10.15 12.07 13.82
C ALA A 258 10.08 12.03 12.30
N LYS A 259 8.88 12.17 11.72
CA LYS A 259 8.71 12.20 10.26
C LYS A 259 9.29 13.47 9.63
N ALA A 260 9.20 14.62 10.30
CA ALA A 260 9.87 15.85 9.84
C ALA A 260 11.41 15.70 9.83
N ALA A 261 11.98 15.09 10.88
CA ALA A 261 13.40 14.75 10.93
C ALA A 261 13.79 13.79 9.82
N LEU A 262 12.98 12.76 9.56
CA LEU A 262 13.20 11.77 8.51
C LEU A 262 13.20 12.41 7.11
N GLU A 263 12.27 13.32 6.81
CA GLU A 263 12.21 14.04 5.53
C GLU A 263 13.40 15.00 5.36
N SER A 264 13.86 15.61 6.45
CA SER A 264 15.10 16.39 6.43
C SER A 264 16.30 15.50 6.12
N ALA A 265 16.42 14.33 6.77
CA ALA A 265 17.48 13.36 6.49
C ALA A 265 17.49 12.89 5.03
N VAL A 266 16.32 12.69 4.42
CA VAL A 266 16.20 12.34 2.98
C VAL A 266 16.87 13.38 2.11
N ARG A 267 16.66 14.69 2.35
CA ARG A 267 17.28 15.76 1.56
C ARG A 267 18.79 15.80 1.70
N TYR A 268 19.30 15.68 2.94
CA TYR A 268 20.74 15.66 3.21
C TYR A 268 21.41 14.43 2.57
N MET A 269 20.86 13.23 2.78
CA MET A 269 21.37 12.01 2.18
C MET A 269 21.31 12.03 0.63
N ALA A 270 20.27 12.64 0.06
CA ALA A 270 20.20 12.80 -1.40
C ALA A 270 21.33 13.68 -1.95
N ALA A 271 21.70 14.74 -1.23
CA ALA A 271 22.84 15.59 -1.59
C ALA A 271 24.18 14.86 -1.44
N GLU A 272 24.36 14.09 -0.36
CA GLU A 272 25.61 13.36 -0.06
C GLU A 272 25.81 12.17 -0.99
N LEU A 273 24.75 11.41 -1.31
CA LEU A 273 24.83 10.17 -2.06
C LEU A 273 24.57 10.34 -3.56
N GLY A 274 23.99 11.48 -3.97
CA GLY A 274 23.71 11.81 -5.35
C GLY A 274 24.90 11.71 -6.29
N PRO A 275 26.10 12.22 -5.93
CA PRO A 275 27.34 12.06 -6.74
C PRO A 275 27.72 10.60 -7.03
N LYS A 276 27.22 9.64 -6.21
CA LYS A 276 27.40 8.19 -6.41
C LYS A 276 26.27 7.54 -7.20
N GLY A 277 25.32 8.34 -7.72
CA GLY A 277 24.14 7.84 -8.43
C GLY A 277 23.09 7.21 -7.52
N ILE A 278 23.16 7.43 -6.21
CA ILE A 278 22.18 6.91 -5.24
C ILE A 278 21.12 7.99 -4.97
N ARG A 279 19.86 7.66 -5.22
CA ARG A 279 18.70 8.51 -5.01
C ARG A 279 18.06 8.20 -3.67
N VAL A 280 17.48 9.20 -3.02
CA VAL A 280 16.83 9.03 -1.72
C VAL A 280 15.48 9.71 -1.75
N HIS A 281 14.42 8.98 -1.35
CA HIS A 281 13.05 9.46 -1.38
C HIS A 281 12.30 9.16 -0.09
N ALA A 282 11.46 10.10 0.32
CA ALA A 282 10.38 9.87 1.25
C ALA A 282 9.08 9.59 0.48
N ILE A 283 8.36 8.56 0.85
CA ILE A 283 7.03 8.24 0.31
C ILE A 283 6.01 8.58 1.38
N SER A 284 5.06 9.44 1.07
CA SER A 284 4.01 9.93 1.98
C SER A 284 2.63 9.45 1.52
N PRO A 285 2.21 8.25 1.92
CA PRO A 285 0.87 7.77 1.64
C PRO A 285 -0.19 8.59 2.41
N GLY A 286 -1.40 8.65 1.87
CA GLY A 286 -2.58 9.04 2.64
C GLY A 286 -2.88 8.05 3.77
N PRO A 287 -3.87 8.33 4.61
CA PRO A 287 -4.27 7.41 5.68
C PRO A 287 -4.62 6.03 5.10
N LEU A 288 -3.99 4.99 5.65
CA LEU A 288 -4.12 3.59 5.24
C LEU A 288 -4.48 2.72 6.43
N ALA A 289 -5.41 1.81 6.27
CA ALA A 289 -5.78 0.82 7.28
C ALA A 289 -4.67 -0.25 7.40
N THR A 290 -3.58 0.11 8.07
CA THR A 290 -2.46 -0.79 8.36
C THR A 290 -2.43 -1.17 9.84
N ARG A 291 -1.69 -2.21 10.19
CA ARG A 291 -1.46 -2.57 11.59
C ARG A 291 -0.82 -1.43 12.40
N ALA A 292 0.08 -0.66 11.80
CA ALA A 292 0.70 0.49 12.46
C ALA A 292 -0.33 1.59 12.76
N ALA A 293 -1.29 1.80 11.85
CA ALA A 293 -2.35 2.78 12.00
C ALA A 293 -3.42 2.39 13.03
N SER A 294 -3.62 1.08 13.30
CA SER A 294 -4.59 0.61 14.30
C SER A 294 -4.29 1.07 15.74
N GLY A 295 -3.08 1.58 16.00
CA GLY A 295 -2.70 2.20 17.27
C GLY A 295 -3.12 3.68 17.42
N ILE A 296 -3.65 4.31 16.36
CA ILE A 296 -4.08 5.70 16.36
C ILE A 296 -5.56 5.77 16.77
N PRO A 297 -5.91 6.45 17.85
CA PRO A 297 -7.32 6.62 18.23
C PRO A 297 -8.12 7.34 17.12
N GLU A 298 -9.40 7.00 16.98
CA GLU A 298 -10.33 7.60 16.00
C GLU A 298 -9.85 7.44 14.52
N PHE A 299 -9.14 6.37 14.21
CA PHE A 299 -8.55 6.19 12.87
C PHE A 299 -9.60 6.07 11.76
N ASP A 300 -10.76 5.44 12.01
CA ASP A 300 -11.85 5.33 11.03
C ASP A 300 -12.39 6.73 10.64
N ALA A 301 -12.55 7.63 11.61
CA ALA A 301 -12.94 9.01 11.33
C ALA A 301 -11.89 9.76 10.49
N LEU A 302 -10.60 9.43 10.67
CA LEU A 302 -9.53 9.97 9.84
C LEU A 302 -9.62 9.45 8.40
N LEU A 303 -9.94 8.17 8.20
CA LEU A 303 -10.16 7.58 6.86
C LEU A 303 -11.34 8.25 6.14
N ASP A 304 -12.48 8.39 6.83
CA ASP A 304 -13.68 9.03 6.27
C ASP A 304 -13.39 10.48 5.88
N LYS A 305 -12.72 11.23 6.77
CA LYS A 305 -12.28 12.60 6.48
C LYS A 305 -11.34 12.65 5.27
N ALA A 306 -10.38 11.74 5.19
CA ALA A 306 -9.44 11.69 4.08
C ALA A 306 -10.14 11.41 2.75
N LYS A 307 -11.05 10.44 2.72
CA LYS A 307 -11.87 10.13 1.54
C LYS A 307 -12.72 11.32 1.11
N ALA A 308 -13.38 12.00 2.06
CA ALA A 308 -14.23 13.15 1.78
C ALA A 308 -13.44 14.38 1.31
N LYS A 309 -12.20 14.55 1.80
CA LYS A 309 -11.36 15.73 1.55
C LYS A 309 -10.49 15.58 0.30
N ALA A 310 -9.96 14.37 0.02
CA ALA A 310 -9.09 14.15 -1.12
C ALA A 310 -9.79 14.51 -2.45
N PRO A 311 -9.13 15.24 -3.36
CA PRO A 311 -9.67 15.54 -4.70
C PRO A 311 -10.14 14.30 -5.46
N THR A 312 -9.44 13.17 -5.34
CA THR A 312 -9.82 11.91 -6.01
C THR A 312 -11.03 11.23 -5.36
N ARG A 313 -11.49 11.68 -4.18
CA ARG A 313 -12.59 11.07 -3.41
C ARG A 313 -12.40 9.58 -3.13
N SER A 314 -11.18 9.11 -3.14
CA SER A 314 -10.80 7.72 -2.89
C SER A 314 -9.71 7.62 -1.83
N LEU A 315 -9.67 6.50 -1.13
CA LEU A 315 -8.55 6.17 -0.24
C LEU A 315 -7.45 5.50 -1.08
N VAL A 316 -6.21 5.77 -0.70
CA VAL A 316 -5.04 5.08 -1.24
C VAL A 316 -4.99 3.64 -0.70
N SER A 317 -4.53 2.71 -1.52
CA SER A 317 -4.23 1.33 -1.14
C SER A 317 -2.72 1.11 -0.99
N ILE A 318 -2.32 0.01 -0.34
CA ILE A 318 -0.91 -0.39 -0.27
C ILE A 318 -0.33 -0.68 -1.66
N ASP A 319 -1.17 -1.07 -2.61
CA ASP A 319 -0.76 -1.37 -3.98
C ASP A 319 -0.47 -0.07 -4.76
N ASP A 320 -1.27 0.99 -4.57
CA ASP A 320 -0.99 2.32 -5.15
C ASP A 320 0.36 2.84 -4.67
N VAL A 321 0.63 2.70 -3.37
CA VAL A 321 1.93 3.08 -2.79
C VAL A 321 3.06 2.25 -3.40
N GLY A 322 2.85 0.93 -3.52
CA GLY A 322 3.83 0.01 -4.07
C GLY A 322 4.20 0.32 -5.51
N VAL A 323 3.22 0.55 -6.38
CA VAL A 323 3.45 0.84 -7.80
C VAL A 323 4.19 2.16 -7.99
N ALA A 324 3.79 3.22 -7.29
CA ALA A 324 4.45 4.52 -7.38
C ALA A 324 5.90 4.47 -6.86
N THR A 325 6.14 3.75 -5.75
CA THR A 325 7.49 3.55 -5.19
C THR A 325 8.37 2.76 -6.17
N ALA A 326 7.84 1.70 -6.77
CA ALA A 326 8.59 0.87 -7.69
C ALA A 326 8.97 1.61 -9.00
N PHE A 327 8.10 2.52 -9.49
CA PHE A 327 8.44 3.40 -10.62
C PHE A 327 9.68 4.26 -10.34
N LEU A 328 9.79 4.83 -9.13
CA LEU A 328 10.96 5.65 -8.76
C LEU A 328 12.26 4.84 -8.68
N ALA A 329 12.20 3.52 -8.54
CA ALA A 329 13.41 2.69 -8.58
C ALA A 329 13.95 2.48 -10.00
N HIS A 330 13.14 2.71 -11.04
CA HIS A 330 13.54 2.56 -12.42
C HIS A 330 14.54 3.65 -12.87
N ASP A 331 15.43 3.31 -13.78
CA ASP A 331 16.48 4.23 -14.26
C ASP A 331 15.91 5.46 -15.02
N ALA A 332 14.68 5.38 -15.53
CA ALA A 332 13.99 6.54 -16.12
C ALA A 332 13.75 7.66 -15.08
N ALA A 333 13.68 7.34 -13.79
CA ALA A 333 13.53 8.29 -12.70
C ALA A 333 14.88 8.82 -12.16
N ARG A 334 15.99 8.62 -12.88
CA ARG A 334 17.37 8.90 -12.40
C ARG A 334 17.63 10.34 -11.95
N LEU A 335 16.85 11.30 -12.40
CA LEU A 335 16.98 12.71 -12.03
C LEU A 335 16.00 13.16 -10.94
N ILE A 336 15.22 12.22 -10.36
CA ILE A 336 14.33 12.49 -9.24
C ILE A 336 15.02 12.01 -7.96
N THR A 337 15.30 12.89 -7.01
CA THR A 337 15.89 12.57 -5.72
C THR A 337 15.64 13.69 -4.70
N GLY A 338 15.69 13.38 -3.42
CA GLY A 338 15.52 14.36 -2.34
C GLY A 338 14.07 14.78 -2.08
N GLU A 339 13.11 14.13 -2.74
CA GLU A 339 11.70 14.51 -2.73
C GLU A 339 10.88 13.70 -1.72
N THR A 340 9.81 14.33 -1.23
CA THR A 340 8.70 13.64 -0.57
C THR A 340 7.56 13.47 -1.57
N LEU A 341 7.33 12.23 -2.02
CA LEU A 341 6.24 11.92 -2.95
C LEU A 341 4.97 11.59 -2.18
N TYR A 342 3.93 12.40 -2.39
CA TYR A 342 2.61 12.16 -1.82
C TYR A 342 1.81 11.20 -2.70
N ILE A 343 1.27 10.14 -2.07
CA ILE A 343 0.39 9.16 -2.70
C ILE A 343 -0.88 9.10 -1.83
N ASP A 344 -1.75 10.10 -1.98
CA ASP A 344 -2.86 10.36 -1.06
C ASP A 344 -4.11 10.92 -1.76
N GLY A 345 -4.16 10.81 -3.10
CA GLY A 345 -5.27 11.35 -3.87
C GLY A 345 -5.40 12.88 -3.83
N GLY A 346 -4.32 13.57 -3.44
CA GLY A 346 -4.30 15.02 -3.27
C GLY A 346 -4.80 15.49 -1.90
N TYR A 347 -4.93 14.60 -0.92
CA TYR A 347 -5.40 14.96 0.42
C TYR A 347 -4.56 16.07 1.07
N HIS A 348 -3.23 16.04 0.90
CA HIS A 348 -2.29 16.97 1.55
C HIS A 348 -2.40 18.42 1.05
N ILE A 349 -2.93 18.65 -0.17
CA ILE A 349 -3.07 20.02 -0.73
C ILE A 349 -4.38 20.71 -0.31
N MET A 350 -5.26 19.98 0.35
CA MET A 350 -6.58 20.49 0.74
C MET A 350 -6.54 21.06 2.15
N ASP A 351 -7.30 22.18 2.34
CA ASP A 351 -7.55 22.77 3.67
C ASP A 351 -8.63 22.02 4.47
#